data_b38ba44bafe8e6fb27af29506d2bb9e5
#
_entry.id   b38ba44bafe8e6fb27af29506d2bb9e5
#
_cell.length_a   1.000
_cell.length_b   1.000
_cell.length_c   1.000
_cell.angle_alpha   90.00
_cell.angle_beta   90.00
_cell.angle_gamma   90.00
#
_symmetry.space_group_name_H-M   'P 1'
#
loop_
_entity.id
_entity.type
_entity.pdbx_description
1 polymer ?
#
loop_
_entity_poly.entity_id
_entity_poly.type
_entity_poly.pdbx_seq_one_letter_code
_entity_poly.pdbx_strand_id
1 'polypeptide(L)'
;MTKKIQSISIAVFLCFNQSLFSQDVIPSVSNLFRYGNGERILGSLKIPQTYFENLTDARISLPENFVLGFRLLYDEPPEIGEEFKGISRRYLEYNKDGIYIRAGNSSTLFGRGMALNLFDNRGLAYDTWMDGVKFKYSSDFYNATVLGGSIDFRDSITFVRNEKYKIRGGNIEVYPIPELQLGGSYIYSEGILPQGNSNSNIPSKNIKAEIPEAYINLNLNNISLYVDWSHKWTNVITDHHASSGSGLYGAISYFGDGYGITLDYKNYAFDILDPYGRTDASRPTRMLPFQNPPIVQKEYSYTLLTRPLHEVDFNDEVGYQIDAFYSISDNTTLNFNTSLSSRHDSYNLNQDGFTFTRIKRSATFLPSTKKEFFPYYEIFIEGEHYYAYSSLFKLAFALRQETFYNEFSLDKSSIVTTSIVVPVQIQNTFSQNFSLKVQSEHEWVKENFIGISNNYFNQLITIIGSFYSKLTATIRFEYTTSKSEVSERTNWLIGELGYRLEDSHTITISYGDERGGQVCSNGICKYMQPFEGLRVAILSQL
;
A
#
# COMPACT_ATOMS: atom_id res chain seq x y z
N MET A 1 6.05 7.30 -35.31
CA MET A 1 5.70 5.88 -35.10
C MET A 1 6.87 4.92 -35.43
N THR A 2 7.54 5.05 -36.56
CA THR A 2 8.62 4.13 -37.03
C THR A 2 9.87 4.07 -36.12
N LYS A 3 10.32 5.18 -35.50
CA LYS A 3 11.47 5.17 -34.58
C LYS A 3 11.18 4.49 -33.20
N LYS A 4 9.92 4.48 -32.75
CA LYS A 4 9.53 3.82 -31.48
C LYS A 4 9.49 2.29 -31.62
N ILE A 5 9.15 1.78 -32.80
CA ILE A 5 9.13 0.35 -33.10
C ILE A 5 10.55 -0.25 -33.17
N GLN A 6 11.54 0.52 -33.62
CA GLN A 6 12.94 0.08 -33.67
C GLN A 6 13.55 -0.13 -32.26
N SER A 7 13.14 0.66 -31.26
CA SER A 7 13.64 0.52 -29.88
C SER A 7 13.09 -0.74 -29.19
N ILE A 8 11.87 -1.16 -29.52
CA ILE A 8 11.25 -2.40 -29.03
C ILE A 8 11.93 -3.61 -29.68
N SER A 9 12.26 -3.53 -30.96
CA SER A 9 12.95 -4.61 -31.69
C SER A 9 14.36 -4.88 -31.15
N ILE A 10 15.09 -3.88 -30.67
CA ILE A 10 16.43 -4.03 -30.11
C ILE A 10 16.38 -4.74 -28.74
N ALA A 11 15.39 -4.42 -27.88
CA ALA A 11 15.21 -5.10 -26.58
C ALA A 11 14.82 -6.57 -26.77
N VAL A 12 13.97 -6.88 -27.74
CA VAL A 12 13.58 -8.26 -28.08
C VAL A 12 14.73 -9.04 -28.73
N PHE A 13 15.58 -8.37 -29.54
CA PHE A 13 16.69 -9.02 -30.23
C PHE A 13 17.86 -9.40 -29.29
N LEU A 14 18.04 -8.71 -28.16
CA LEU A 14 19.03 -9.05 -27.14
C LEU A 14 18.65 -10.32 -26.33
N CYS A 15 17.40 -10.70 -26.31
CA CYS A 15 16.92 -11.88 -25.59
C CYS A 15 17.08 -13.20 -26.35
N PHE A 16 17.33 -13.18 -27.67
CA PHE A 16 17.35 -14.41 -28.49
C PHE A 16 18.72 -15.08 -28.66
N ASN A 17 19.81 -14.51 -28.12
CA ASN A 17 21.14 -15.10 -28.23
C ASN A 17 21.63 -15.74 -26.92
N GLN A 18 20.90 -16.70 -26.39
CA GLN A 18 21.35 -17.50 -25.21
C GLN A 18 22.66 -18.31 -25.49
N SER A 19 23.05 -18.46 -26.76
CA SER A 19 24.26 -19.20 -27.15
C SER A 19 25.58 -18.40 -27.01
N LEU A 20 25.53 -17.12 -26.60
CA LEU A 20 26.72 -16.29 -26.45
C LEU A 20 27.24 -16.16 -25.01
N PHE A 21 26.51 -16.68 -24.02
CA PHE A 21 26.94 -16.63 -22.63
C PHE A 21 27.64 -17.96 -22.24
N SER A 22 28.75 -17.84 -21.52
CA SER A 22 29.38 -18.95 -20.82
C SER A 22 28.35 -19.61 -19.89
N GLN A 23 28.51 -20.92 -19.63
CA GLN A 23 27.62 -21.68 -18.74
C GLN A 23 27.47 -21.08 -17.33
N ASP A 24 28.32 -20.11 -16.96
CA ASP A 24 28.37 -19.48 -15.64
C ASP A 24 27.60 -18.13 -15.57
N VAL A 25 27.02 -17.67 -16.68
CA VAL A 25 26.26 -16.40 -16.73
C VAL A 25 24.80 -16.67 -17.04
N ILE A 26 23.91 -16.41 -16.08
CA ILE A 26 22.47 -16.68 -16.20
C ILE A 26 21.71 -15.36 -16.19
N PRO A 27 21.19 -14.91 -17.34
CA PRO A 27 20.28 -13.76 -17.38
C PRO A 27 18.85 -14.15 -16.98
N SER A 28 18.16 -13.22 -16.32
CA SER A 28 16.71 -13.27 -16.10
C SER A 28 16.17 -11.89 -16.40
N VAL A 29 15.14 -11.83 -17.22
CA VAL A 29 14.54 -10.55 -17.67
C VAL A 29 13.04 -10.61 -17.48
N SER A 30 12.49 -9.58 -16.86
CA SER A 30 11.04 -9.35 -16.87
C SER A 30 10.74 -8.01 -17.54
N ASN A 31 9.67 -7.97 -18.33
CA ASN A 31 9.21 -6.78 -19.01
C ASN A 31 7.72 -6.59 -18.79
N LEU A 32 7.34 -5.40 -18.37
CA LEU A 32 5.95 -4.95 -18.29
C LEU A 32 5.76 -3.79 -19.26
N PHE A 33 5.02 -4.04 -20.31
CA PHE A 33 4.55 -3.02 -21.24
C PHE A 33 3.11 -2.64 -20.91
N ARG A 34 2.79 -1.34 -20.90
CA ARG A 34 1.43 -0.82 -20.71
C ARG A 34 1.15 0.31 -21.70
N TYR A 35 -0.02 0.26 -22.28
CA TYR A 35 -0.53 1.29 -23.18
C TYR A 35 -1.98 1.57 -22.86
N GLY A 36 -2.36 2.82 -22.79
CA GLY A 36 -3.75 3.23 -22.67
C GLY A 36 -4.06 4.39 -23.60
N ASN A 37 -5.28 4.40 -24.10
CA ASN A 37 -5.82 5.49 -24.92
C ASN A 37 -7.30 5.66 -24.62
N GLY A 38 -7.65 6.84 -24.13
CA GLY A 38 -9.01 7.13 -23.70
C GLY A 38 -9.14 8.53 -23.11
N GLU A 39 -10.02 8.64 -22.13
CA GLU A 39 -10.34 9.89 -21.46
C GLU A 39 -10.32 9.71 -19.93
N ARG A 40 -9.73 10.66 -19.24
CA ARG A 40 -9.88 10.83 -17.80
C ARG A 40 -11.11 11.68 -17.55
N ILE A 41 -11.90 11.29 -16.56
CA ILE A 41 -13.16 11.95 -16.25
C ILE A 41 -13.00 12.73 -14.94
N LEU A 42 -13.24 14.03 -14.99
CA LEU A 42 -13.19 14.93 -13.84
C LEU A 42 -14.48 15.78 -13.82
N GLY A 43 -15.48 15.34 -13.05
CA GLY A 43 -16.84 15.88 -13.14
C GLY A 43 -17.42 15.69 -14.55
N SER A 44 -17.94 16.74 -15.15
CA SER A 44 -18.41 16.77 -16.53
C SER A 44 -17.30 16.88 -17.58
N LEU A 45 -16.04 17.10 -17.16
CA LEU A 45 -14.91 17.27 -18.07
C LEU A 45 -14.33 15.91 -18.47
N LYS A 46 -14.16 15.72 -19.78
CA LYS A 46 -13.44 14.61 -20.39
C LYS A 46 -12.11 15.11 -20.91
N ILE A 47 -11.02 14.63 -20.31
CA ILE A 47 -9.65 15.03 -20.63
C ILE A 47 -8.99 13.87 -21.37
N PRO A 48 -8.61 14.04 -22.66
CA PRO A 48 -7.91 12.99 -23.37
C PRO A 48 -6.66 12.54 -22.62
N GLN A 49 -6.50 11.23 -22.47
CA GLN A 49 -5.35 10.62 -21.83
C GLN A 49 -4.83 9.47 -22.67
N THR A 50 -3.56 9.58 -23.07
CA THR A 50 -2.83 8.48 -23.67
C THR A 50 -1.58 8.26 -22.83
N TYR A 51 -1.29 7.02 -22.45
CA TYR A 51 -0.06 6.69 -21.75
C TYR A 51 0.67 5.55 -22.45
N PHE A 52 1.99 5.56 -22.29
CA PHE A 52 2.89 4.54 -22.79
C PHE A 52 3.97 4.29 -21.75
N GLU A 53 3.99 3.09 -21.22
CA GLU A 53 4.93 2.68 -20.18
C GLU A 53 5.62 1.38 -20.57
N ASN A 54 6.93 1.34 -20.37
CA ASN A 54 7.70 0.11 -20.53
C ASN A 54 8.73 0.00 -19.40
N LEU A 55 8.58 -1.02 -18.58
CA LEU A 55 9.48 -1.34 -17.49
C LEU A 55 10.16 -2.66 -17.79
N THR A 56 11.49 -2.64 -17.89
CA THR A 56 12.31 -3.84 -18.07
C THR A 56 13.25 -4.00 -16.89
N ASP A 57 13.06 -5.04 -16.10
CA ASP A 57 14.00 -5.48 -15.07
C ASP A 57 14.88 -6.57 -15.63
N ALA A 58 16.19 -6.39 -15.56
CA ALA A 58 17.17 -7.38 -15.93
C ALA A 58 18.07 -7.71 -14.73
N ARG A 59 18.31 -9.00 -14.54
CA ARG A 59 19.19 -9.55 -13.52
C ARG A 59 20.12 -10.55 -14.18
N ILE A 60 21.42 -10.37 -13.99
CA ILE A 60 22.45 -11.22 -14.56
C ILE A 60 23.25 -11.83 -13.42
N SER A 61 23.10 -13.12 -13.21
CA SER A 61 23.94 -13.88 -12.29
C SER A 61 25.30 -14.12 -12.93
N LEU A 62 26.35 -13.75 -12.24
CA LEU A 62 27.75 -13.83 -12.66
C LEU A 62 28.47 -14.88 -11.81
N PRO A 63 29.65 -15.38 -12.26
CA PRO A 63 30.51 -16.21 -11.43
C PRO A 63 30.83 -15.59 -10.08
N GLU A 64 31.32 -16.39 -9.13
CA GLU A 64 31.75 -15.94 -7.80
C GLU A 64 30.63 -15.29 -6.96
N ASN A 65 29.35 -15.70 -7.19
CA ASN A 65 28.17 -15.23 -6.46
C ASN A 65 27.86 -13.71 -6.61
N PHE A 66 28.28 -13.11 -7.69
CA PHE A 66 27.88 -11.76 -8.05
C PHE A 66 26.57 -11.74 -8.84
N VAL A 67 25.79 -10.69 -8.67
CA VAL A 67 24.59 -10.40 -9.46
C VAL A 67 24.59 -8.93 -9.85
N LEU A 68 24.50 -8.67 -11.16
CA LEU A 68 24.29 -7.34 -11.72
C LEU A 68 22.79 -7.19 -12.04
N GLY A 69 22.17 -6.12 -11.57
CA GLY A 69 20.78 -5.81 -11.89
C GLY A 69 20.59 -4.37 -12.35
N PHE A 70 19.63 -4.19 -13.26
CA PHE A 70 19.21 -2.87 -13.69
C PHE A 70 17.75 -2.86 -14.11
N ARG A 71 17.11 -1.69 -13.96
CA ARG A 71 15.76 -1.40 -14.44
C ARG A 71 15.81 -0.29 -15.47
N LEU A 72 15.32 -0.58 -16.66
CA LEU A 72 15.02 0.40 -17.69
C LEU A 72 13.55 0.80 -17.54
N LEU A 73 13.30 2.08 -17.49
CA LEU A 73 11.96 2.63 -17.38
C LEU A 73 11.76 3.66 -18.50
N TYR A 74 10.64 3.52 -19.20
CA TYR A 74 10.19 4.45 -20.23
C TYR A 74 8.71 4.74 -20.00
N ASP A 75 8.43 5.83 -19.31
CA ASP A 75 7.09 6.31 -18.97
C ASP A 75 6.91 7.68 -19.62
N GLU A 76 6.30 7.73 -20.83
CA GLU A 76 6.19 8.95 -21.60
C GLU A 76 4.92 8.95 -22.49
N PRO A 77 3.82 9.51 -22.00
CA PRO A 77 3.52 9.86 -20.62
C PRO A 77 3.18 8.62 -19.78
N PRO A 78 3.34 8.67 -18.45
CA PRO A 78 2.88 7.62 -17.55
C PRO A 78 1.35 7.63 -17.38
N GLU A 79 0.78 6.52 -16.94
CA GLU A 79 -0.61 6.50 -16.45
C GLU A 79 -0.71 7.31 -15.15
N ILE A 80 0.25 7.12 -14.25
CA ILE A 80 0.31 7.74 -12.93
C ILE A 80 1.77 8.12 -12.64
N GLY A 81 1.97 9.27 -11.97
CA GLY A 81 3.29 9.71 -11.57
C GLY A 81 3.94 10.68 -12.55
N GLU A 82 5.26 10.76 -12.48
CA GLU A 82 6.08 11.66 -13.32
C GLU A 82 6.64 10.94 -14.53
N GLU A 83 6.86 11.69 -15.62
CA GLU A 83 7.54 11.19 -16.80
C GLU A 83 8.98 10.79 -16.46
N PHE A 84 9.39 9.62 -16.93
CA PHE A 84 10.75 9.13 -16.75
C PHE A 84 11.23 8.34 -17.97
N LYS A 85 12.52 8.51 -18.31
CA LYS A 85 13.15 7.77 -19.40
C LYS A 85 14.61 7.51 -19.09
N GLY A 86 14.96 6.25 -18.93
CA GLY A 86 16.35 5.85 -18.68
C GLY A 86 16.48 4.67 -17.70
N ILE A 87 17.65 4.59 -17.10
CA ILE A 87 17.94 3.59 -16.07
C ILE A 87 17.41 4.13 -14.74
N SER A 88 16.29 3.57 -14.27
CA SER A 88 15.70 3.99 -12.99
C SER A 88 16.34 3.29 -11.80
N ARG A 89 16.93 2.10 -12.00
CA ARG A 89 17.65 1.35 -10.97
C ARG A 89 18.85 0.63 -11.54
N ARG A 90 19.89 0.52 -10.71
CA ARG A 90 21.11 -0.23 -10.99
C ARG A 90 21.71 -0.73 -9.68
N TYR A 91 22.22 -1.95 -9.66
CA TYR A 91 22.87 -2.49 -8.49
C TYR A 91 23.83 -3.63 -8.83
N LEU A 92 24.82 -3.82 -7.96
CA LEU A 92 25.68 -4.97 -7.91
C LEU A 92 25.52 -5.64 -6.54
N GLU A 93 25.28 -6.95 -6.54
CA GLU A 93 25.16 -7.77 -5.34
C GLU A 93 26.29 -8.80 -5.27
N TYR A 94 26.71 -9.09 -4.05
CA TYR A 94 27.55 -10.23 -3.71
C TYR A 94 26.91 -10.97 -2.54
N ASN A 95 26.80 -12.30 -2.62
CA ASN A 95 26.18 -13.10 -1.55
C ASN A 95 26.89 -14.45 -1.42
N LYS A 96 27.74 -14.59 -0.39
CA LYS A 96 28.46 -15.82 -0.09
C LYS A 96 28.77 -15.93 1.40
N ASP A 97 28.67 -17.14 1.95
CA ASP A 97 29.11 -17.49 3.31
C ASP A 97 28.56 -16.55 4.40
N GLY A 98 27.26 -16.20 4.31
CA GLY A 98 26.60 -15.30 5.24
C GLY A 98 26.86 -13.81 4.99
N ILE A 99 27.77 -13.45 4.09
CA ILE A 99 28.06 -12.07 3.70
C ILE A 99 27.20 -11.70 2.50
N TYR A 100 26.42 -10.62 2.65
CA TYR A 100 25.69 -9.99 1.58
C TYR A 100 26.08 -8.52 1.46
N ILE A 101 26.49 -8.11 0.27
CA ILE A 101 26.82 -6.71 -0.04
C ILE A 101 25.99 -6.30 -1.26
N ARG A 102 25.38 -5.13 -1.20
CA ARG A 102 24.71 -4.52 -2.36
C ARG A 102 25.12 -3.07 -2.48
N ALA A 103 25.62 -2.70 -3.64
CA ALA A 103 25.92 -1.33 -4.03
C ALA A 103 24.97 -0.88 -5.13
N GLY A 104 24.38 0.32 -4.99
CA GLY A 104 23.33 0.87 -5.84
C GLY A 104 21.96 0.80 -5.19
N ASN A 105 20.90 0.71 -6.01
CA ASN A 105 19.53 0.78 -5.51
C ASN A 105 19.14 -0.45 -4.69
N SER A 106 18.55 -0.23 -3.51
CA SER A 106 18.13 -1.31 -2.61
C SER A 106 16.86 -1.00 -1.84
N SER A 107 16.02 -2.02 -1.65
CA SER A 107 14.95 -2.06 -0.66
C SER A 107 15.46 -2.65 0.65
N THR A 108 14.84 -2.28 1.76
CA THR A 108 15.19 -2.82 3.09
C THR A 108 14.05 -2.58 4.05
N LEU A 109 13.78 -3.58 4.88
CA LEU A 109 12.83 -3.50 5.98
C LEU A 109 13.56 -3.84 7.28
N PHE A 110 13.41 -3.01 8.32
CA PHE A 110 13.84 -3.30 9.69
C PHE A 110 12.61 -3.54 10.55
N GLY A 111 12.68 -4.56 11.43
CA GLY A 111 11.52 -4.98 12.20
C GLY A 111 10.29 -5.19 11.31
N ARG A 112 9.21 -4.48 11.63
CA ARG A 112 8.01 -4.38 10.79
C ARG A 112 7.79 -2.97 10.21
N GLY A 113 8.86 -2.21 10.02
CA GLY A 113 8.81 -0.91 9.36
C GLY A 113 8.61 0.28 10.29
N MET A 114 8.72 0.07 11.60
CA MET A 114 8.61 1.14 12.58
C MET A 114 9.70 2.19 12.43
N ALA A 115 10.94 1.78 12.09
CA ALA A 115 12.05 2.70 11.81
C ALA A 115 12.35 2.83 10.31
N LEU A 116 12.31 1.73 9.55
CA LEU A 116 12.68 1.72 8.14
C LEU A 116 11.86 0.71 7.34
N ASN A 117 11.19 1.19 6.30
CA ASN A 117 10.55 0.37 5.27
C ASN A 117 10.78 1.01 3.89
N LEU A 118 11.75 0.47 3.14
CA LEU A 118 12.08 0.90 1.78
C LEU A 118 11.43 -0.03 0.78
N PHE A 119 10.43 0.43 0.07
CA PHE A 119 9.71 -0.37 -0.91
C PHE A 119 9.31 0.42 -2.15
N ASP A 120 8.79 -0.27 -3.13
CA ASP A 120 8.27 0.24 -4.38
C ASP A 120 6.87 -0.32 -4.62
N ASN A 121 5.93 0.56 -4.87
CA ASN A 121 4.59 0.21 -5.33
C ASN A 121 4.24 1.04 -6.57
N ARG A 122 4.43 0.44 -7.76
CA ARG A 122 4.20 1.14 -9.03
C ARG A 122 2.73 1.54 -9.21
N GLY A 123 1.78 0.73 -8.72
CA GLY A 123 0.34 1.04 -8.81
C GLY A 123 -0.06 2.30 -8.03
N LEU A 124 0.76 2.69 -7.04
CA LEU A 124 0.57 3.90 -6.25
C LEU A 124 1.58 5.01 -6.60
N ALA A 125 2.45 4.81 -7.61
CA ALA A 125 3.59 5.67 -7.92
C ALA A 125 4.40 6.03 -6.66
N TYR A 126 4.64 5.05 -5.79
CA TYR A 126 5.34 5.21 -4.53
C TYR A 126 6.66 4.43 -4.56
N ASP A 127 7.79 5.14 -4.47
CA ASP A 127 9.13 4.55 -4.51
C ASP A 127 10.02 5.21 -3.46
N THR A 128 10.52 4.41 -2.53
CA THR A 128 11.44 4.83 -1.47
C THR A 128 12.75 4.06 -1.49
N TRP A 129 13.09 3.37 -2.58
CA TRP A 129 14.37 2.67 -2.69
C TRP A 129 15.53 3.62 -2.49
N MET A 130 16.49 3.17 -1.69
CA MET A 130 17.73 3.89 -1.44
C MET A 130 18.76 3.61 -2.55
N ASP A 131 19.45 4.63 -3.04
CA ASP A 131 20.69 4.50 -3.81
C ASP A 131 21.88 4.67 -2.89
N GLY A 132 22.64 3.58 -2.66
CA GLY A 132 23.71 3.56 -1.68
C GLY A 132 24.39 2.21 -1.53
N VAL A 133 24.79 1.89 -0.30
CA VAL A 133 25.45 0.63 0.02
C VAL A 133 24.74 -0.01 1.21
N LYS A 134 24.50 -1.33 1.10
CA LYS A 134 24.01 -2.19 2.16
C LYS A 134 24.97 -3.36 2.35
N PHE A 135 25.37 -3.58 3.59
CA PHE A 135 26.12 -4.74 4.04
C PHE A 135 25.27 -5.51 5.03
N LYS A 136 25.20 -6.83 4.87
CA LYS A 136 24.56 -7.73 5.83
C LYS A 136 25.49 -8.90 6.09
N TYR A 137 25.61 -9.26 7.35
CA TYR A 137 26.23 -10.50 7.78
C TYR A 137 25.19 -11.36 8.49
N SER A 138 25.10 -12.64 8.14
CA SER A 138 24.16 -13.59 8.71
C SER A 138 24.90 -14.80 9.23
N SER A 139 24.60 -15.18 10.48
CA SER A 139 25.06 -16.42 11.11
C SER A 139 23.89 -17.11 11.81
N ASP A 140 24.11 -18.27 12.38
CA ASP A 140 23.07 -19.02 13.12
C ASP A 140 22.61 -18.28 14.37
N PHE A 141 23.44 -17.40 14.94
CA PHE A 141 23.17 -16.73 16.21
C PHE A 141 22.77 -15.27 16.06
N TYR A 142 23.15 -14.61 14.97
CA TYR A 142 22.81 -13.19 14.75
C TYR A 142 22.86 -12.78 13.29
N ASN A 143 22.08 -11.77 12.98
CA ASN A 143 22.16 -11.00 11.73
C ASN A 143 22.53 -9.56 12.05
N ALA A 144 23.43 -8.98 11.28
CA ALA A 144 23.78 -7.56 11.38
C ALA A 144 23.67 -6.91 10.00
N THR A 145 22.97 -5.80 9.91
CA THR A 145 22.82 -5.02 8.67
C THR A 145 23.27 -3.59 8.91
N VAL A 146 24.06 -3.05 8.01
CA VAL A 146 24.45 -1.63 7.98
C VAL A 146 24.16 -1.10 6.59
N LEU A 147 23.63 0.11 6.53
CA LEU A 147 23.30 0.76 5.26
C LEU A 147 23.55 2.27 5.30
N GLY A 148 23.72 2.84 4.12
CA GLY A 148 23.80 4.27 3.94
C GLY A 148 23.64 4.64 2.47
N GLY A 149 22.90 5.71 2.22
CA GLY A 149 22.61 6.18 0.86
C GLY A 149 21.66 7.36 0.84
N SER A 150 21.04 7.58 -0.32
CA SER A 150 20.09 8.64 -0.56
C SER A 150 18.76 8.08 -1.08
N ILE A 151 17.67 8.76 -0.70
CA ILE A 151 16.32 8.52 -1.20
C ILE A 151 15.87 9.80 -1.90
N ASP A 152 15.39 9.69 -3.15
CA ASP A 152 14.73 10.77 -3.89
C ASP A 152 13.25 10.40 -4.00
N PHE A 153 12.45 10.93 -3.06
CA PHE A 153 11.02 10.63 -2.96
C PHE A 153 10.21 11.67 -3.71
N ARG A 154 9.36 11.19 -4.62
CA ARG A 154 8.48 12.02 -5.44
C ARG A 154 7.05 11.51 -5.36
N ASP A 155 6.15 12.40 -4.98
CA ASP A 155 4.72 12.16 -5.00
C ASP A 155 4.03 13.30 -5.76
N SER A 156 3.31 12.96 -6.84
CA SER A 156 2.62 13.93 -7.69
C SER A 156 1.10 13.68 -7.74
N ILE A 157 0.58 12.68 -6.99
CA ILE A 157 -0.82 12.26 -7.10
C ILE A 157 -1.71 13.02 -6.12
N THR A 158 -1.39 12.97 -4.83
CA THR A 158 -2.21 13.59 -3.79
C THR A 158 -1.76 15.01 -3.49
N PHE A 159 -0.46 15.16 -3.24
CA PHE A 159 0.21 16.44 -3.04
C PHE A 159 1.56 16.38 -3.72
N VAL A 160 2.01 17.48 -4.31
CA VAL A 160 3.36 17.52 -4.87
C VAL A 160 4.38 17.52 -3.74
N ARG A 161 4.99 16.36 -3.50
CA ARG A 161 6.07 16.15 -2.52
C ARG A 161 7.33 15.71 -3.25
N ASN A 162 8.34 16.57 -3.28
CA ASN A 162 9.67 16.27 -3.80
C ASN A 162 10.65 16.38 -2.64
N GLU A 163 10.98 15.28 -2.01
CA GLU A 163 11.81 15.23 -0.81
C GLU A 163 13.06 14.39 -1.06
N LYS A 164 14.20 14.88 -0.60
CA LYS A 164 15.48 14.16 -0.70
C LYS A 164 16.01 13.88 0.69
N TYR A 165 16.39 12.63 0.93
CA TYR A 165 16.94 12.20 2.20
C TYR A 165 18.29 11.54 2.01
N LYS A 166 19.23 11.80 2.93
CA LYS A 166 20.41 10.98 3.14
C LYS A 166 20.17 10.17 4.39
N ILE A 167 20.21 8.84 4.27
CA ILE A 167 19.98 7.94 5.39
C ILE A 167 21.23 7.13 5.69
N ARG A 168 21.41 6.79 6.95
CA ARG A 168 22.41 5.84 7.44
C ARG A 168 21.87 5.18 8.69
N GLY A 169 22.18 3.92 8.84
CA GLY A 169 21.73 3.17 9.99
C GLY A 169 22.08 1.70 9.91
N GLY A 170 21.55 0.97 10.85
CA GLY A 170 21.77 -0.46 10.93
C GLY A 170 20.72 -1.15 11.77
N ASN A 171 20.73 -2.46 11.66
CA ASN A 171 19.88 -3.37 12.43
C ASN A 171 20.73 -4.54 12.90
N ILE A 172 20.48 -4.99 14.11
CA ILE A 172 21.02 -6.23 14.67
C ILE A 172 19.90 -7.09 15.18
N GLU A 173 19.95 -8.37 14.86
CA GLU A 173 19.05 -9.40 15.34
C GLU A 173 19.87 -10.50 15.98
N VAL A 174 19.44 -10.98 17.14
CA VAL A 174 20.10 -12.03 17.89
C VAL A 174 19.08 -13.16 18.16
N TYR A 175 19.52 -14.40 18.00
CA TYR A 175 18.72 -15.61 18.18
C TYR A 175 19.29 -16.42 19.35
N PRO A 176 18.97 -16.07 20.62
CA PRO A 176 19.47 -16.79 21.80
C PRO A 176 19.04 -18.26 21.83
N ILE A 177 17.85 -18.52 21.33
CA ILE A 177 17.27 -19.83 21.06
C ILE A 177 16.48 -19.76 19.75
N PRO A 178 16.21 -20.88 19.05
CA PRO A 178 15.51 -20.87 17.77
C PRO A 178 14.13 -20.18 17.80
N GLU A 179 13.44 -20.23 18.93
CA GLU A 179 12.12 -19.67 19.10
C GLU A 179 12.11 -18.16 19.40
N LEU A 180 13.27 -17.57 19.76
CA LEU A 180 13.35 -16.18 20.22
C LEU A 180 14.31 -15.36 19.35
N GLN A 181 13.77 -14.32 18.74
CA GLN A 181 14.52 -13.26 18.06
C GLN A 181 14.40 -11.96 18.86
N LEU A 182 15.53 -11.36 19.17
CA LEU A 182 15.64 -10.01 19.73
C LEU A 182 16.28 -9.11 18.66
N GLY A 183 15.65 -8.01 18.35
CA GLY A 183 16.14 -7.09 17.33
C GLY A 183 16.20 -5.65 17.81
N GLY A 184 17.08 -4.87 17.18
CA GLY A 184 17.14 -3.44 17.39
C GLY A 184 17.74 -2.75 16.19
N SER A 185 17.24 -1.57 15.88
CA SER A 185 17.70 -0.75 14.77
C SER A 185 17.90 0.70 15.17
N TYR A 186 18.67 1.42 14.36
CA TYR A 186 18.81 2.86 14.47
C TYR A 186 18.95 3.46 13.08
N ILE A 187 18.11 4.45 12.79
CA ILE A 187 18.13 5.21 11.54
C ILE A 187 18.40 6.68 11.86
N TYR A 188 19.40 7.24 11.20
CA TYR A 188 19.66 8.67 11.13
C TYR A 188 19.39 9.18 9.72
N SER A 189 18.60 10.23 9.59
CA SER A 189 18.31 10.84 8.29
C SER A 189 18.47 12.36 8.32
N GLU A 190 18.97 12.90 7.21
CA GLU A 190 18.96 14.33 6.89
C GLU A 190 18.19 14.52 5.60
N GLY A 191 17.22 15.43 5.57
CA GLY A 191 16.36 15.65 4.42
C GLY A 191 16.24 17.11 4.03
N ILE A 192 15.90 17.32 2.76
CA ILE A 192 15.52 18.61 2.20
C ILE A 192 14.10 18.51 1.73
N LEU A 193 13.23 19.36 2.31
CA LEU A 193 11.83 19.48 2.01
C LEU A 193 11.62 20.74 1.16
N PRO A 194 11.46 20.63 -0.16
CA PRO A 194 11.10 21.79 -0.98
C PRO A 194 9.73 22.32 -0.55
N GLN A 195 9.59 23.63 -0.46
CA GLN A 195 8.32 24.29 -0.14
C GLN A 195 7.70 24.89 -1.40
N GLY A 196 6.42 24.59 -1.63
CA GLY A 196 5.64 25.16 -2.72
C GLY A 196 5.95 24.55 -4.09
N ASN A 197 5.20 25.01 -5.11
CA ASN A 197 5.48 24.69 -6.50
C ASN A 197 6.85 25.23 -6.91
N SER A 198 7.49 24.57 -7.86
CA SER A 198 8.83 24.90 -8.39
C SER A 198 9.09 26.37 -8.77
N ASN A 199 8.05 27.20 -8.81
CA ASN A 199 8.09 28.64 -9.09
C ASN A 199 7.95 29.53 -7.84
N SER A 200 7.88 28.96 -6.62
CA SER A 200 7.78 29.77 -5.42
C SER A 200 9.18 30.09 -4.86
N ASN A 201 9.44 31.36 -4.56
CA ASN A 201 10.67 31.81 -3.86
C ASN A 201 10.71 31.38 -2.37
N ILE A 202 9.95 30.37 -1.96
CA ILE A 202 9.90 29.87 -0.59
C ILE A 202 11.11 28.97 -0.38
N PRO A 203 11.98 29.24 0.61
CA PRO A 203 13.20 28.45 0.84
C PRO A 203 12.85 27.03 1.27
N SER A 204 13.62 26.05 0.81
CA SER A 204 13.51 24.65 1.26
C SER A 204 13.76 24.53 2.76
N LYS A 205 13.04 23.62 3.42
CA LYS A 205 13.27 23.28 4.84
C LYS A 205 14.26 22.13 4.96
N ASN A 206 15.21 22.24 5.87
CA ASN A 206 16.10 21.15 6.25
C ASN A 206 15.53 20.42 7.47
N ILE A 207 15.47 19.10 7.38
CA ILE A 207 14.96 18.21 8.43
C ILE A 207 16.04 17.22 8.84
N LYS A 208 16.13 16.92 10.14
CA LYS A 208 16.88 15.78 10.69
C LYS A 208 15.90 14.88 11.43
N ALA A 209 16.08 13.59 11.31
CA ALA A 209 15.33 12.61 12.09
C ALA A 209 16.24 11.49 12.58
N GLU A 210 15.98 11.05 13.81
CA GLU A 210 16.64 9.92 14.45
C GLU A 210 15.56 8.95 14.94
N ILE A 211 15.70 7.67 14.60
CA ILE A 211 14.68 6.66 14.87
C ILE A 211 15.35 5.39 15.40
N PRO A 212 15.53 5.25 16.73
CA PRO A 212 15.80 3.97 17.36
C PRO A 212 14.55 3.10 17.38
N GLU A 213 14.76 1.80 17.28
CA GLU A 213 13.74 0.74 17.31
C GLU A 213 14.28 -0.46 18.09
N ALA A 214 13.39 -1.14 18.81
CA ALA A 214 13.69 -2.41 19.47
C ALA A 214 12.48 -3.34 19.35
N TYR A 215 12.71 -4.60 19.01
CA TYR A 215 11.64 -5.57 18.83
C TYR A 215 12.01 -6.96 19.36
N ILE A 216 10.95 -7.71 19.66
CA ILE A 216 11.02 -9.11 20.10
C ILE A 216 10.04 -9.93 19.28
N ASN A 217 10.48 -11.11 18.83
CA ASN A 217 9.66 -12.09 18.16
C ASN A 217 9.87 -13.45 18.85
N LEU A 218 8.78 -14.01 19.39
CA LEU A 218 8.78 -15.26 20.12
C LEU A 218 7.78 -16.21 19.48
N ASN A 219 8.24 -17.39 19.06
CA ASN A 219 7.42 -18.42 18.43
C ASN A 219 7.50 -19.72 19.24
N LEU A 220 6.45 -20.00 20.00
CA LEU A 220 6.33 -21.17 20.87
C LEU A 220 5.21 -22.09 20.35
N ASN A 221 5.57 -23.19 19.68
CA ASN A 221 4.59 -24.15 19.15
C ASN A 221 3.39 -23.45 18.47
N ASN A 222 2.30 -23.30 19.24
CA ASN A 222 1.03 -22.75 18.77
C ASN A 222 0.86 -21.25 19.04
N ILE A 223 1.81 -20.60 19.70
CA ILE A 223 1.75 -19.18 20.09
C ILE A 223 2.87 -18.42 19.39
N SER A 224 2.53 -17.32 18.77
CA SER A 224 3.49 -16.33 18.25
C SER A 224 3.22 -14.99 18.92
N LEU A 225 4.29 -14.35 19.40
CA LEU A 225 4.26 -13.01 19.98
C LEU A 225 5.28 -12.13 19.29
N TYR A 226 4.85 -11.00 18.81
CA TYR A 226 5.72 -9.95 18.27
C TYR A 226 5.41 -8.62 18.96
N VAL A 227 6.43 -7.92 19.42
CA VAL A 227 6.33 -6.56 19.98
C VAL A 227 7.44 -5.72 19.40
N ASP A 228 7.11 -4.52 18.97
CA ASP A 228 8.01 -3.57 18.32
C ASP A 228 7.73 -2.17 18.85
N TRP A 229 8.77 -1.52 19.33
CA TRP A 229 8.72 -0.15 19.82
C TRP A 229 9.77 0.69 19.11
N SER A 230 9.37 1.88 18.68
CA SER A 230 10.29 2.86 18.15
C SER A 230 10.02 4.25 18.68
N HIS A 231 11.05 5.09 18.68
CA HIS A 231 10.97 6.50 19.02
C HIS A 231 11.51 7.35 17.88
N LYS A 232 10.91 8.50 17.64
CA LYS A 232 11.35 9.43 16.59
C LYS A 232 11.62 10.80 17.17
N TRP A 233 12.81 11.30 16.97
CA TRP A 233 13.13 12.72 17.14
C TRP A 233 13.19 13.36 15.76
N THR A 234 12.48 14.47 15.59
CA THR A 234 12.47 15.25 14.36
C THR A 234 12.85 16.69 14.66
N ASN A 235 13.79 17.25 13.93
CA ASN A 235 14.20 18.64 14.02
C ASN A 235 14.10 19.30 12.64
N VAL A 236 13.20 20.26 12.49
CA VAL A 236 13.10 21.12 11.29
C VAL A 236 13.99 22.34 11.55
N ILE A 237 15.23 22.28 11.04
CA ILE A 237 16.30 23.22 11.38
C ILE A 237 15.94 24.66 11.01
N THR A 238 15.31 24.85 9.85
CA THR A 238 14.91 26.17 9.36
C THR A 238 13.82 26.84 10.19
N ASP A 239 12.95 26.05 10.82
CA ASP A 239 11.84 26.58 11.60
C ASP A 239 12.14 26.58 13.11
N HIS A 240 13.32 26.11 13.51
CA HIS A 240 13.70 25.88 14.92
C HIS A 240 12.67 25.03 15.67
N HIS A 241 11.97 24.14 14.96
CA HIS A 241 10.94 23.28 15.52
C HIS A 241 11.48 21.87 15.74
N ALA A 242 11.45 21.42 16.98
CA ALA A 242 11.78 20.05 17.35
C ALA A 242 10.52 19.33 17.86
N SER A 243 10.32 18.12 17.39
CA SER A 243 9.26 17.23 17.88
C SER A 243 9.84 15.86 18.24
N SER A 244 9.18 15.17 19.15
CA SER A 244 9.50 13.78 19.46
C SER A 244 8.22 13.00 19.76
N GLY A 245 8.25 11.72 19.42
CA GLY A 245 7.15 10.83 19.69
C GLY A 245 7.57 9.37 19.56
N SER A 246 6.69 8.46 19.93
CA SER A 246 6.96 7.04 19.89
C SER A 246 5.80 6.26 19.29
N GLY A 247 6.10 5.06 18.82
CA GLY A 247 5.14 4.09 18.38
C GLY A 247 5.36 2.75 19.05
N LEU A 248 4.28 2.03 19.29
CA LEU A 248 4.26 0.66 19.75
C LEU A 248 3.35 -0.16 18.84
N TYR A 249 3.87 -1.28 18.36
CA TYR A 249 3.11 -2.31 17.69
C TYR A 249 3.25 -3.63 18.45
N GLY A 250 2.16 -4.38 18.55
CA GLY A 250 2.18 -5.71 19.16
C GLY A 250 1.23 -6.65 18.43
N ALA A 251 1.64 -7.91 18.26
CA ALA A 251 0.81 -8.97 17.71
C ALA A 251 0.95 -10.23 18.54
N ILE A 252 -0.17 -10.86 18.88
CA ILE A 252 -0.20 -12.18 19.50
C ILE A 252 -1.12 -13.08 18.68
N SER A 253 -0.61 -14.24 18.29
CA SER A 253 -1.36 -15.24 17.53
C SER A 253 -1.38 -16.57 18.27
N TYR A 254 -2.51 -17.26 18.19
CA TYR A 254 -2.67 -18.63 18.66
C TYR A 254 -3.29 -19.47 17.56
N PHE A 255 -2.70 -20.63 17.27
CA PHE A 255 -3.17 -21.55 16.24
C PHE A 255 -3.40 -22.94 16.87
N GLY A 256 -4.62 -23.45 16.71
CA GLY A 256 -5.02 -24.79 17.09
C GLY A 256 -5.43 -25.63 15.87
N ASP A 257 -5.92 -26.82 16.11
CA ASP A 257 -6.43 -27.70 15.07
C ASP A 257 -7.72 -27.12 14.46
N GLY A 258 -7.63 -26.62 13.22
CA GLY A 258 -8.76 -26.02 12.49
C GLY A 258 -9.18 -24.62 12.94
N TYR A 259 -8.43 -23.94 13.79
CA TYR A 259 -8.72 -22.56 14.16
C TYR A 259 -7.47 -21.73 14.43
N GLY A 260 -7.59 -20.44 14.26
CA GLY A 260 -6.54 -19.49 14.62
C GLY A 260 -7.15 -18.15 15.01
N ILE A 261 -6.44 -17.45 15.90
CA ILE A 261 -6.80 -16.10 16.33
C ILE A 261 -5.53 -15.26 16.43
N THR A 262 -5.59 -14.05 15.92
CA THR A 262 -4.54 -13.04 16.04
C THR A 262 -5.15 -11.77 16.60
N LEU A 263 -4.50 -11.18 17.59
CA LEU A 263 -4.75 -9.84 18.10
C LEU A 263 -3.57 -8.97 17.73
N ASP A 264 -3.80 -7.93 16.92
CA ASP A 264 -2.87 -6.87 16.62
C ASP A 264 -3.24 -5.61 17.39
N TYR A 265 -2.23 -4.88 17.84
CA TYR A 265 -2.35 -3.62 18.56
C TYR A 265 -1.38 -2.60 17.99
N LYS A 266 -1.85 -1.36 17.81
CA LYS A 266 -1.02 -0.21 17.46
C LYS A 266 -1.27 0.95 18.42
N ASN A 267 -0.21 1.70 18.69
CA ASN A 267 -0.28 2.96 19.42
C ASN A 267 0.81 3.87 18.86
N TYR A 268 0.44 4.68 17.86
CA TYR A 268 1.34 5.54 17.11
C TYR A 268 1.13 7.00 17.50
N ALA A 269 2.12 7.55 18.15
CA ALA A 269 2.16 8.95 18.58
C ALA A 269 3.49 9.58 18.15
N PHE A 270 3.91 9.36 16.89
CA PHE A 270 5.22 9.81 16.41
C PHE A 270 5.30 11.33 16.24
N ASP A 271 4.25 11.97 15.73
CA ASP A 271 4.17 13.41 15.55
C ASP A 271 2.72 13.89 15.62
N ILE A 272 2.19 14.02 16.82
CA ILE A 272 0.84 14.54 17.02
C ILE A 272 0.81 16.01 16.61
N LEU A 273 0.04 16.32 15.58
CA LEU A 273 -0.11 17.66 15.04
C LEU A 273 -1.34 18.37 15.65
N ASP A 274 -1.15 19.62 16.02
CA ASP A 274 -2.28 20.52 16.26
C ASP A 274 -2.98 20.90 14.92
N PRO A 275 -4.17 21.51 14.95
CA PRO A 275 -4.88 21.86 13.72
C PRO A 275 -4.10 22.80 12.79
N TYR A 276 -3.24 23.67 13.31
CA TYR A 276 -2.41 24.55 12.48
C TYR A 276 -1.36 23.76 11.71
N GLY A 277 -0.75 22.76 12.34
CA GLY A 277 0.23 21.88 11.68
C GLY A 277 -0.40 20.99 10.61
N ARG A 278 -1.67 20.58 10.76
CA ARG A 278 -2.40 19.77 9.76
C ARG A 278 -2.81 20.56 8.53
N THR A 279 -2.92 21.88 8.62
CA THR A 279 -3.27 22.76 7.50
C THR A 279 -2.08 23.18 6.64
N ASP A 280 -0.86 22.78 7.00
CA ASP A 280 0.31 23.02 6.17
C ASP A 280 0.22 22.17 4.89
N ALA A 281 -0.29 22.78 3.80
CA ALA A 281 -0.46 22.13 2.51
C ALA A 281 0.89 21.66 1.90
N SER A 282 2.01 22.21 2.34
CA SER A 282 3.34 21.78 1.89
C SER A 282 3.76 20.46 2.54
N ARG A 283 3.21 20.17 3.71
CA ARG A 283 3.50 18.94 4.45
C ARG A 283 2.36 18.57 5.41
N PRO A 284 1.23 18.05 4.88
CA PRO A 284 0.05 17.71 5.67
C PRO A 284 0.29 16.54 6.64
N THR A 285 1.37 15.80 6.45
CA THR A 285 1.83 14.76 7.38
C THR A 285 3.33 14.93 7.66
N ARG A 286 3.75 14.66 8.89
CA ARG A 286 5.17 14.58 9.26
C ARG A 286 5.74 13.17 9.10
N MET A 287 4.97 12.24 8.56
CA MET A 287 5.45 10.91 8.24
C MET A 287 6.61 10.98 7.25
N LEU A 288 7.70 10.32 7.58
CA LEU A 288 8.83 10.16 6.68
C LEU A 288 8.46 9.09 5.64
N PRO A 289 8.76 9.28 4.33
CA PRO A 289 8.33 8.34 3.31
C PRO A 289 8.92 6.94 3.46
N PHE A 290 10.02 6.80 4.19
CA PHE A 290 10.68 5.54 4.48
C PHE A 290 10.31 4.93 5.85
N GLN A 291 9.40 5.55 6.61
CA GLN A 291 8.84 5.04 7.86
C GLN A 291 7.39 4.64 7.62
N ASN A 292 7.10 3.35 7.61
CA ASN A 292 5.78 2.82 7.29
C ASN A 292 5.43 1.65 8.22
N PRO A 293 4.92 1.94 9.43
CA PRO A 293 4.51 0.96 10.42
C PRO A 293 3.33 0.08 9.95
N PRO A 294 3.03 -1.05 10.62
CA PRO A 294 1.88 -1.89 10.32
C PRO A 294 0.55 -1.14 10.45
N ILE A 295 -0.38 -1.39 9.54
CA ILE A 295 -1.66 -0.67 9.49
C ILE A 295 -2.66 -1.11 10.56
N VAL A 296 -2.58 -2.36 11.05
CA VAL A 296 -3.53 -2.96 12.02
C VAL A 296 -4.98 -2.79 11.57
N GLN A 297 -5.23 -3.26 10.35
CA GLN A 297 -6.50 -3.19 9.63
C GLN A 297 -6.50 -4.26 8.55
N LYS A 298 -7.65 -4.89 8.30
CA LYS A 298 -7.77 -5.92 7.26
C LYS A 298 -7.74 -5.30 5.87
N GLU A 299 -6.93 -5.87 4.98
CA GLU A 299 -7.01 -5.61 3.54
C GLU A 299 -7.93 -6.66 2.90
N TYR A 300 -8.85 -6.20 2.07
CA TYR A 300 -9.90 -7.03 1.46
C TYR A 300 -9.64 -7.27 -0.02
N SER A 301 -10.13 -8.41 -0.52
CA SER A 301 -10.18 -8.70 -1.96
C SER A 301 -11.48 -8.21 -2.64
N TYR A 302 -12.44 -7.72 -1.87
CA TYR A 302 -13.70 -7.19 -2.37
C TYR A 302 -13.58 -5.71 -2.71
N THR A 303 -13.98 -5.32 -3.91
CA THR A 303 -13.76 -3.95 -4.43
C THR A 303 -14.49 -2.88 -3.62
N LEU A 304 -15.75 -3.12 -3.24
CA LEU A 304 -16.52 -2.13 -2.47
C LEU A 304 -16.03 -2.02 -1.02
N LEU A 305 -15.33 -3.03 -0.49
CA LEU A 305 -14.67 -2.96 0.82
C LEU A 305 -13.32 -2.26 0.75
N THR A 306 -12.67 -2.21 -0.40
CA THR A 306 -11.35 -1.57 -0.53
C THR A 306 -11.42 -0.07 -0.81
N ARG A 307 -12.53 0.45 -1.37
CA ARG A 307 -12.65 1.86 -1.72
C ARG A 307 -12.74 2.81 -0.53
N PRO A 308 -13.66 2.61 0.43
CA PRO A 308 -13.74 3.46 1.60
C PRO A 308 -12.86 2.90 2.72
N LEU A 309 -11.57 2.67 2.45
CA LEU A 309 -10.64 2.25 3.49
C LEU A 309 -10.36 3.40 4.45
N HIS A 310 -10.31 3.08 5.73
CA HIS A 310 -9.82 4.00 6.74
C HIS A 310 -8.35 4.34 6.48
N GLU A 311 -8.04 5.62 6.35
CA GLU A 311 -6.67 6.09 6.18
C GLU A 311 -5.99 6.19 7.54
N VAL A 312 -5.05 5.26 7.77
CA VAL A 312 -4.33 5.17 9.04
C VAL A 312 -3.45 6.40 9.26
N ASP A 313 -3.63 7.09 10.37
CA ASP A 313 -2.72 8.17 10.78
C ASP A 313 -1.54 7.60 11.58
N PHE A 314 -0.44 7.29 10.90
CA PHE A 314 0.77 6.78 11.54
C PHE A 314 1.40 7.73 12.58
N ASN A 315 0.98 8.98 12.63
CA ASN A 315 1.49 9.96 13.60
C ASN A 315 0.62 10.09 14.85
N ASP A 316 -0.68 9.80 14.76
CA ASP A 316 -1.64 10.01 15.85
C ASP A 316 -2.80 9.00 15.80
N GLU A 317 -2.51 7.72 16.09
CA GLU A 317 -3.56 6.71 16.11
C GLU A 317 -3.28 5.58 17.08
N VAL A 318 -4.29 5.21 17.87
CA VAL A 318 -4.31 4.01 18.71
C VAL A 318 -5.43 3.09 18.28
N GLY A 319 -5.16 1.79 18.19
CA GLY A 319 -6.17 0.82 17.75
C GLY A 319 -5.77 -0.63 17.96
N TYR A 320 -6.71 -1.50 17.71
CA TYR A 320 -6.50 -2.95 17.68
C TYR A 320 -7.32 -3.60 16.59
N GLN A 321 -6.89 -4.79 16.19
CA GLN A 321 -7.57 -5.68 15.27
C GLN A 321 -7.58 -7.10 15.85
N ILE A 322 -8.68 -7.80 15.69
CA ILE A 322 -8.77 -9.23 15.93
C ILE A 322 -9.10 -9.90 14.61
N ASP A 323 -8.26 -10.84 14.19
CA ASP A 323 -8.50 -11.70 13.02
C ASP A 323 -8.58 -13.14 13.49
N ALA A 324 -9.61 -13.87 13.11
CA ALA A 324 -9.80 -15.26 13.50
C ALA A 324 -10.39 -16.07 12.35
N PHE A 325 -10.01 -17.34 12.29
CA PHE A 325 -10.66 -18.32 11.43
C PHE A 325 -11.04 -19.57 12.20
N TYR A 326 -12.07 -20.25 11.72
CA TYR A 326 -12.53 -21.52 12.26
C TYR A 326 -12.99 -22.45 11.14
N SER A 327 -12.34 -23.59 11.00
CA SER A 327 -12.72 -24.65 10.06
C SER A 327 -13.82 -25.52 10.68
N ILE A 328 -15.06 -25.34 10.23
CA ILE A 328 -16.21 -26.15 10.69
C ILE A 328 -16.05 -27.59 10.20
N SER A 329 -15.49 -27.75 9.02
CA SER A 329 -15.16 -29.02 8.37
C SER A 329 -14.00 -28.81 7.40
N ASP A 330 -13.48 -29.90 6.79
CA ASP A 330 -12.45 -29.84 5.76
C ASP A 330 -12.81 -28.95 4.56
N ASN A 331 -14.11 -28.75 4.33
CA ASN A 331 -14.62 -27.99 3.19
C ASN A 331 -15.25 -26.63 3.57
N THR A 332 -15.33 -26.30 4.88
CA THR A 332 -16.04 -25.10 5.32
C THR A 332 -15.22 -24.32 6.35
N THR A 333 -14.94 -23.07 6.03
CA THR A 333 -14.20 -22.16 6.92
C THR A 333 -15.02 -20.89 7.18
N LEU A 334 -15.02 -20.43 8.42
CA LEU A 334 -15.50 -19.11 8.83
C LEU A 334 -14.30 -18.22 9.13
N ASN A 335 -14.31 -17.01 8.56
CA ASN A 335 -13.36 -15.95 8.85
C ASN A 335 -14.08 -14.83 9.61
N PHE A 336 -13.45 -14.32 10.63
CA PHE A 336 -13.93 -13.18 11.41
C PHE A 336 -12.82 -12.13 11.52
N ASN A 337 -13.17 -10.88 11.36
CA ASN A 337 -12.27 -9.77 11.62
C ASN A 337 -13.03 -8.62 12.28
N THR A 338 -12.39 -7.96 13.23
CA THR A 338 -12.90 -6.70 13.79
C THR A 338 -11.75 -5.77 14.12
N SER A 339 -11.94 -4.49 13.87
CA SER A 339 -10.96 -3.45 14.20
C SER A 339 -11.64 -2.23 14.82
N LEU A 340 -10.90 -1.57 15.70
CA LEU A 340 -11.28 -0.31 16.32
C LEU A 340 -10.05 0.58 16.43
N SER A 341 -10.14 1.82 15.97
CA SER A 341 -9.08 2.82 16.12
C SER A 341 -9.62 4.20 16.43
N SER A 342 -8.76 5.08 16.94
CA SER A 342 -9.07 6.50 17.17
C SER A 342 -7.79 7.31 17.35
N ARG A 343 -7.88 8.64 17.22
CA ARG A 343 -6.80 9.55 17.59
C ARG A 343 -6.57 9.63 19.10
N HIS A 344 -5.36 10.05 19.51
CA HIS A 344 -5.03 10.35 20.91
C HIS A 344 -5.59 11.69 21.35
N ASP A 345 -5.51 12.68 20.47
CA ASP A 345 -5.88 14.06 20.74
C ASP A 345 -6.94 14.57 19.78
N SER A 346 -7.69 15.55 20.25
CA SER A 346 -8.63 16.32 19.46
C SER A 346 -8.60 17.79 19.91
N TYR A 347 -9.21 18.67 19.12
CA TYR A 347 -9.20 20.09 19.36
C TYR A 347 -10.58 20.70 19.10
N ASN A 348 -10.93 21.72 19.87
CA ASN A 348 -12.09 22.55 19.63
C ASN A 348 -11.64 23.94 19.21
N LEU A 349 -12.24 24.49 18.16
CA LEU A 349 -12.10 25.89 17.81
C LEU A 349 -12.73 26.73 18.92
N ASN A 350 -12.03 27.76 19.39
CA ASN A 350 -12.52 28.72 20.36
C ASN A 350 -13.41 29.78 19.70
N GLN A 351 -14.15 30.52 20.50
CA GLN A 351 -15.09 31.55 20.01
C GLN A 351 -14.41 32.71 19.26
N ASP A 352 -13.11 32.89 19.43
CA ASP A 352 -12.31 33.85 18.67
C ASP A 352 -12.14 33.48 17.19
N GLY A 353 -12.48 32.22 16.80
CA GLY A 353 -12.41 31.72 15.44
C GLY A 353 -10.97 31.40 14.96
N PHE A 354 -9.97 31.50 15.81
CA PHE A 354 -8.55 31.37 15.44
C PHE A 354 -7.77 30.44 16.35
N THR A 355 -8.09 30.34 17.63
CA THR A 355 -7.36 29.52 18.58
C THR A 355 -8.10 28.21 18.85
N PHE A 356 -7.32 27.18 19.28
CA PHE A 356 -7.84 25.85 19.57
C PHE A 356 -7.56 25.44 21.00
N THR A 357 -8.55 24.80 21.62
CA THR A 357 -8.39 24.16 22.92
C THR A 357 -8.25 22.66 22.73
N ARG A 358 -7.12 22.09 23.21
CA ARG A 358 -6.85 20.65 23.16
C ARG A 358 -7.78 19.89 24.09
N ILE A 359 -8.41 18.84 23.59
CA ILE A 359 -9.21 17.88 24.34
C ILE A 359 -8.29 16.68 24.66
N LYS A 360 -7.97 16.51 25.95
CA LYS A 360 -7.14 15.39 26.40
C LYS A 360 -8.00 14.18 26.78
N ARG A 361 -7.48 12.98 26.52
CA ARG A 361 -8.07 11.72 26.95
C ARG A 361 -7.49 11.28 28.30
N SER A 362 -8.28 10.57 29.11
CA SER A 362 -7.81 9.94 30.35
C SER A 362 -6.96 8.70 30.08
N ALA A 363 -7.22 7.97 28.99
CA ALA A 363 -6.48 6.78 28.60
C ALA A 363 -6.02 6.92 27.13
N THR A 364 -4.72 6.87 26.89
CA THR A 364 -4.10 6.97 25.55
C THR A 364 -3.67 5.62 24.99
N PHE A 365 -3.80 4.55 25.77
CA PHE A 365 -3.42 3.18 25.37
C PHE A 365 -4.60 2.36 24.81
N LEU A 366 -5.83 2.88 24.87
CA LEU A 366 -7.01 2.26 24.27
C LEU A 366 -7.70 3.25 23.31
N PRO A 367 -8.28 2.77 22.20
CA PRO A 367 -9.07 3.64 21.32
C PRO A 367 -10.32 4.17 22.00
N SER A 368 -10.80 5.33 21.56
CA SER A 368 -12.01 5.98 22.06
C SER A 368 -13.13 5.85 21.05
N THR A 369 -14.36 5.67 21.53
CA THR A 369 -15.57 5.70 20.69
C THR A 369 -16.23 7.06 20.63
N LYS A 370 -15.67 8.08 21.32
CA LYS A 370 -16.22 9.44 21.29
C LYS A 370 -15.89 10.12 19.96
N LYS A 371 -16.87 10.83 19.39
CA LYS A 371 -16.81 11.41 18.04
C LYS A 371 -15.65 12.40 17.86
N GLU A 372 -15.29 13.13 18.89
CA GLU A 372 -14.18 14.08 18.87
C GLU A 372 -12.82 13.45 18.64
N PHE A 373 -12.64 12.14 18.87
CA PHE A 373 -11.39 11.42 18.64
C PHE A 373 -11.37 10.62 17.33
N PHE A 374 -12.24 10.94 16.38
CA PHE A 374 -12.26 10.33 15.05
C PHE A 374 -12.34 8.79 15.10
N PRO A 375 -13.29 8.19 15.81
CA PRO A 375 -13.37 6.75 15.91
C PRO A 375 -13.68 6.11 14.56
N TYR A 376 -12.97 5.02 14.31
CA TYR A 376 -13.23 4.06 13.25
C TYR A 376 -13.47 2.69 13.85
N TYR A 377 -14.46 1.95 13.37
CA TYR A 377 -14.61 0.54 13.69
C TYR A 377 -15.17 -0.26 12.51
N GLU A 378 -14.79 -1.53 12.46
CA GLU A 378 -15.21 -2.47 11.45
C GLU A 378 -15.45 -3.84 12.04
N ILE A 379 -16.46 -4.55 11.52
CA ILE A 379 -16.73 -5.95 11.77
C ILE A 379 -16.91 -6.63 10.42
N PHE A 380 -16.22 -7.74 10.21
CA PHE A 380 -16.30 -8.55 9.00
C PHE A 380 -16.44 -10.02 9.36
N ILE A 381 -17.36 -10.71 8.68
CA ILE A 381 -17.56 -12.16 8.81
C ILE A 381 -17.71 -12.73 7.40
N GLU A 382 -16.99 -13.81 7.10
CA GLU A 382 -17.05 -14.51 5.82
C GLU A 382 -17.15 -16.01 6.05
N GLY A 383 -18.09 -16.66 5.36
CA GLY A 383 -18.16 -18.10 5.21
C GLY A 383 -17.68 -18.52 3.83
N GLU A 384 -16.79 -19.50 3.79
CA GLU A 384 -16.29 -20.12 2.57
C GLU A 384 -16.62 -21.62 2.60
N HIS A 385 -17.24 -22.14 1.55
CA HIS A 385 -17.64 -23.55 1.43
C HIS A 385 -17.26 -24.13 0.07
N TYR A 386 -16.42 -25.16 0.07
CA TYR A 386 -16.09 -25.95 -1.11
C TYR A 386 -17.10 -27.09 -1.26
N TYR A 387 -18.02 -27.00 -2.24
CA TYR A 387 -19.04 -28.03 -2.50
C TYR A 387 -18.59 -29.06 -3.54
N ALA A 388 -17.50 -28.78 -4.27
CA ALA A 388 -16.82 -29.71 -5.15
C ALA A 388 -15.36 -29.29 -5.34
N TYR A 389 -14.55 -30.14 -6.00
CA TYR A 389 -13.17 -29.80 -6.32
C TYR A 389 -13.09 -28.51 -7.15
N SER A 390 -12.38 -27.52 -6.64
CA SER A 390 -12.24 -26.17 -7.25
C SER A 390 -13.57 -25.42 -7.47
N SER A 391 -14.65 -25.84 -6.81
CA SER A 391 -15.94 -25.13 -6.83
C SER A 391 -16.31 -24.67 -5.44
N LEU A 392 -16.56 -23.37 -5.28
CA LEU A 392 -16.75 -22.77 -3.98
C LEU A 392 -17.89 -21.74 -3.97
N PHE A 393 -18.49 -21.57 -2.81
CA PHE A 393 -19.39 -20.50 -2.46
C PHE A 393 -18.79 -19.67 -1.32
N LYS A 394 -18.82 -18.34 -1.45
CA LYS A 394 -18.48 -17.40 -0.38
C LYS A 394 -19.62 -16.44 -0.13
N LEU A 395 -19.88 -16.18 1.12
CA LEU A 395 -20.79 -15.14 1.58
C LEU A 395 -20.11 -14.35 2.69
N ALA A 396 -20.07 -13.04 2.56
CA ALA A 396 -19.53 -12.19 3.61
C ALA A 396 -20.52 -11.09 4.00
N PHE A 397 -20.29 -10.54 5.20
CA PHE A 397 -20.97 -9.38 5.74
C PHE A 397 -19.93 -8.47 6.37
N ALA A 398 -19.94 -7.21 6.03
CA ALA A 398 -19.11 -6.18 6.66
C ALA A 398 -19.98 -5.01 7.14
N LEU A 399 -19.71 -4.56 8.36
CA LEU A 399 -20.24 -3.31 8.93
C LEU A 399 -19.06 -2.42 9.27
N ARG A 400 -19.07 -1.20 8.75
CA ARG A 400 -18.02 -0.21 8.97
C ARG A 400 -18.63 1.11 9.39
N GLN A 401 -18.00 1.79 10.34
CA GLN A 401 -18.32 3.16 10.66
C GLN A 401 -17.07 4.00 10.86
N GLU A 402 -17.04 5.14 10.24
CA GLU A 402 -15.99 6.15 10.40
C GLU A 402 -16.59 7.49 10.80
N THR A 403 -15.91 8.18 11.68
CA THR A 403 -16.33 9.49 12.14
C THR A 403 -15.25 10.52 11.85
N PHE A 404 -15.60 11.55 11.10
CA PHE A 404 -14.79 12.73 10.90
C PHE A 404 -15.32 13.86 11.78
N TYR A 405 -14.52 14.33 12.74
CA TYR A 405 -14.86 15.45 13.61
C TYR A 405 -14.30 16.75 13.03
N ASN A 406 -15.16 17.77 12.88
CA ASN A 406 -14.74 19.05 12.34
C ASN A 406 -14.17 19.95 13.44
N GLU A 407 -12.85 19.89 13.66
CA GLU A 407 -12.13 20.71 14.64
C GLU A 407 -12.16 22.21 14.31
N PHE A 408 -12.49 22.59 13.06
CA PHE A 408 -12.58 23.98 12.59
C PHE A 408 -13.99 24.55 12.69
N SER A 409 -14.93 23.85 13.30
CA SER A 409 -16.31 24.30 13.45
C SER A 409 -16.65 24.62 14.90
N LEU A 410 -17.25 25.78 15.10
CA LEU A 410 -17.72 26.23 16.43
C LEU A 410 -18.87 25.36 16.97
N ASP A 411 -19.67 24.75 16.10
CA ASP A 411 -20.80 23.89 16.46
C ASP A 411 -20.39 22.45 16.80
N LYS A 412 -19.09 22.14 16.79
CA LYS A 412 -18.54 20.81 17.10
C LYS A 412 -19.17 19.70 16.25
N SER A 413 -19.40 20.00 14.99
CA SER A 413 -20.05 19.09 14.06
C SER A 413 -19.19 17.86 13.73
N SER A 414 -19.84 16.78 13.34
CA SER A 414 -19.18 15.57 12.89
C SER A 414 -19.91 14.95 11.72
N ILE A 415 -19.16 14.40 10.78
CA ILE A 415 -19.66 13.51 9.72
C ILE A 415 -19.50 12.09 10.23
N VAL A 416 -20.58 11.32 10.21
CA VAL A 416 -20.53 9.88 10.54
C VAL A 416 -20.97 9.12 9.31
N THR A 417 -20.04 8.36 8.74
CA THR A 417 -20.29 7.47 7.61
C THR A 417 -20.41 6.04 8.11
N THR A 418 -21.51 5.40 7.82
CA THR A 418 -21.74 3.97 8.11
C THR A 418 -21.97 3.25 6.81
N SER A 419 -21.25 2.16 6.56
CA SER A 419 -21.49 1.29 5.43
C SER A 419 -21.73 -0.15 5.85
N ILE A 420 -22.61 -0.82 5.11
CA ILE A 420 -22.86 -2.27 5.22
C ILE A 420 -22.61 -2.84 3.84
N VAL A 421 -21.69 -3.82 3.75
CA VAL A 421 -21.34 -4.49 2.49
C VAL A 421 -21.61 -5.97 2.61
N VAL A 422 -22.29 -6.51 1.59
CA VAL A 422 -22.59 -7.94 1.48
C VAL A 422 -22.03 -8.48 0.17
N PRO A 423 -20.82 -9.03 0.18
CA PRO A 423 -20.23 -9.74 -0.95
C PRO A 423 -20.75 -11.18 -1.02
N VAL A 424 -21.04 -11.63 -2.24
CA VAL A 424 -21.37 -13.02 -2.57
C VAL A 424 -20.51 -13.47 -3.74
N GLN A 425 -19.88 -14.63 -3.64
CA GLN A 425 -19.11 -15.22 -4.73
C GLN A 425 -19.50 -16.67 -4.94
N ILE A 426 -19.72 -17.04 -6.19
CA ILE A 426 -19.90 -18.42 -6.63
C ILE A 426 -18.87 -18.69 -7.71
N GLN A 427 -18.11 -19.75 -7.51
CA GLN A 427 -17.19 -20.27 -8.52
C GLN A 427 -17.52 -21.72 -8.79
N ASN A 428 -17.69 -22.06 -10.07
CA ASN A 428 -17.97 -23.42 -10.48
C ASN A 428 -17.00 -23.85 -11.59
N THR A 429 -16.37 -25.01 -11.39
CA THR A 429 -15.52 -25.65 -12.38
C THR A 429 -16.31 -26.73 -13.09
N PHE A 430 -16.76 -26.44 -14.30
CA PHE A 430 -17.60 -27.34 -15.10
C PHE A 430 -16.80 -28.45 -15.78
N SER A 431 -15.52 -28.19 -16.07
CA SER A 431 -14.60 -29.16 -16.66
C SER A 431 -13.16 -28.72 -16.39
N GLN A 432 -12.19 -29.56 -16.76
CA GLN A 432 -10.76 -29.21 -16.70
C GLN A 432 -10.42 -27.97 -17.56
N ASN A 433 -11.26 -27.65 -18.53
CA ASN A 433 -11.02 -26.60 -19.52
C ASN A 433 -11.90 -25.37 -19.32
N PHE A 434 -12.88 -25.40 -18.41
CA PHE A 434 -13.80 -24.28 -18.22
C PHE A 434 -14.21 -24.12 -16.76
N SER A 435 -14.02 -22.91 -16.25
CA SER A 435 -14.58 -22.46 -14.96
C SER A 435 -15.22 -21.08 -15.09
N LEU A 436 -16.23 -20.85 -14.28
CA LEU A 436 -16.96 -19.59 -14.20
C LEU A 436 -16.98 -19.11 -12.74
N LYS A 437 -16.60 -17.85 -12.53
CA LYS A 437 -16.73 -17.16 -11.26
C LYS A 437 -17.69 -15.98 -11.43
N VAL A 438 -18.67 -15.88 -10.55
CA VAL A 438 -19.58 -14.74 -10.45
C VAL A 438 -19.42 -14.16 -9.05
N GLN A 439 -19.15 -12.86 -8.96
CA GLN A 439 -19.05 -12.12 -7.72
C GLN A 439 -20.02 -10.93 -7.77
N SER A 440 -20.81 -10.77 -6.72
CA SER A 440 -21.72 -9.64 -6.54
C SER A 440 -21.42 -9.00 -5.19
N GLU A 441 -21.27 -7.69 -5.16
CA GLU A 441 -21.08 -6.91 -3.95
C GLU A 441 -22.17 -5.84 -3.88
N HIS A 442 -22.87 -5.77 -2.76
CA HIS A 442 -23.86 -4.74 -2.50
C HIS A 442 -23.47 -3.96 -1.23
N GLU A 443 -23.44 -2.64 -1.34
CA GLU A 443 -23.09 -1.74 -0.26
C GLU A 443 -24.20 -0.72 -0.03
N TRP A 444 -24.67 -0.59 1.22
CA TRP A 444 -25.51 0.50 1.70
C TRP A 444 -24.64 1.49 2.48
N VAL A 445 -24.73 2.76 2.11
CA VAL A 445 -24.00 3.85 2.76
C VAL A 445 -24.96 4.84 3.36
N LYS A 446 -24.71 5.22 4.59
CA LYS A 446 -25.40 6.29 5.29
C LYS A 446 -24.40 7.32 5.81
N GLU A 447 -24.50 8.54 5.35
CA GLU A 447 -23.71 9.68 5.80
C GLU A 447 -24.60 10.64 6.59
N ASN A 448 -24.20 10.96 7.81
CA ASN A 448 -24.89 11.93 8.64
C ASN A 448 -24.00 13.15 8.84
N PHE A 449 -24.43 14.29 8.35
CA PHE A 449 -23.75 15.58 8.48
C PHE A 449 -24.72 16.64 8.97
N ILE A 450 -24.50 17.21 10.15
CA ILE A 450 -25.29 18.33 10.77
C ILE A 450 -26.80 18.12 10.60
N GLY A 451 -27.31 16.91 10.92
CA GLY A 451 -28.75 16.61 10.84
C GLY A 451 -29.27 16.30 9.42
N ILE A 452 -28.43 16.37 8.40
CA ILE A 452 -28.75 15.93 7.04
C ILE A 452 -28.26 14.49 6.89
N SER A 453 -29.16 13.58 6.51
CA SER A 453 -28.81 12.19 6.20
C SER A 453 -28.81 12.00 4.69
N ASN A 454 -27.68 11.58 4.14
CA ASN A 454 -27.55 11.14 2.76
C ASN A 454 -27.43 9.62 2.77
N ASN A 455 -28.35 8.94 2.06
CA ASN A 455 -28.37 7.48 1.95
C ASN A 455 -28.25 7.11 0.47
N TYR A 456 -27.33 6.21 0.17
CA TYR A 456 -27.16 5.68 -1.18
C TYR A 456 -26.67 4.23 -1.14
N PHE A 457 -26.69 3.56 -2.27
CA PHE A 457 -26.10 2.24 -2.40
C PHE A 457 -25.18 2.14 -3.62
N ASN A 458 -24.23 1.23 -3.52
CA ASN A 458 -23.34 0.82 -4.59
C ASN A 458 -23.60 -0.67 -4.90
N GLN A 459 -23.54 -1.04 -6.15
CA GLN A 459 -23.65 -2.41 -6.64
C GLN A 459 -22.50 -2.71 -7.58
N LEU A 460 -21.80 -3.81 -7.35
CA LEU A 460 -20.78 -4.33 -8.25
C LEU A 460 -21.12 -5.77 -8.63
N ILE A 461 -21.00 -6.10 -9.92
CA ILE A 461 -21.11 -7.47 -10.43
C ILE A 461 -19.89 -7.74 -11.31
N THR A 462 -19.18 -8.82 -11.01
CA THR A 462 -18.04 -9.28 -11.80
C THR A 462 -18.24 -10.71 -12.24
N ILE A 463 -18.13 -10.98 -13.53
CA ILE A 463 -18.22 -12.29 -14.13
C ILE A 463 -16.89 -12.62 -14.80
N ILE A 464 -16.29 -13.75 -14.42
CA ILE A 464 -14.98 -14.20 -14.93
C ILE A 464 -15.13 -15.62 -15.48
N GLY A 465 -14.90 -15.78 -16.77
CA GLY A 465 -14.79 -17.07 -17.43
C GLY A 465 -13.33 -17.41 -17.70
N SER A 466 -12.88 -18.62 -17.32
CA SER A 466 -11.54 -19.11 -17.61
C SER A 466 -11.61 -20.33 -18.52
N PHE A 467 -10.84 -20.32 -19.61
CA PHE A 467 -10.87 -21.33 -20.67
C PHE A 467 -9.47 -21.89 -20.88
N TYR A 468 -9.32 -23.23 -20.84
CA TYR A 468 -8.07 -23.97 -21.07
C TYR A 468 -6.88 -23.46 -20.25
N SER A 469 -7.11 -22.84 -19.09
CA SER A 469 -6.10 -22.18 -18.25
C SER A 469 -5.25 -21.11 -18.97
N LYS A 470 -5.64 -20.73 -20.18
CA LYS A 470 -4.92 -19.77 -21.04
C LYS A 470 -5.69 -18.48 -21.31
N LEU A 471 -7.01 -18.58 -21.50
CA LEU A 471 -7.85 -17.44 -21.80
C LEU A 471 -8.74 -17.12 -20.61
N THR A 472 -8.75 -15.87 -20.17
CA THR A 472 -9.67 -15.34 -19.15
C THR A 472 -10.47 -14.20 -19.77
N ALA A 473 -11.78 -14.24 -19.62
CA ALA A 473 -12.68 -13.15 -20.01
C ALA A 473 -13.39 -12.62 -18.76
N THR A 474 -13.30 -11.32 -18.52
CA THR A 474 -13.92 -10.64 -17.38
C THR A 474 -14.88 -9.57 -17.87
N ILE A 475 -16.06 -9.50 -17.27
CA ILE A 475 -16.99 -8.38 -17.41
C ILE A 475 -17.28 -7.87 -16.01
N ARG A 476 -17.12 -6.56 -15.80
CA ARG A 476 -17.41 -5.88 -14.54
C ARG A 476 -18.40 -4.75 -14.79
N PHE A 477 -19.50 -4.79 -14.07
CA PHE A 477 -20.51 -3.73 -14.06
C PHE A 477 -20.64 -3.16 -12.66
N GLU A 478 -20.65 -1.84 -12.56
CA GLU A 478 -20.83 -1.12 -11.32
C GLU A 478 -21.90 -0.06 -11.45
N TYR A 479 -22.67 0.15 -10.36
CA TYR A 479 -23.75 1.11 -10.29
C TYR A 479 -23.76 1.80 -8.92
N THR A 480 -24.06 3.11 -8.88
CA THR A 480 -24.26 3.88 -7.65
C THR A 480 -25.49 4.75 -7.72
N THR A 481 -26.13 4.99 -6.57
CA THR A 481 -27.18 6.00 -6.39
C THR A 481 -26.66 7.28 -5.72
N SER A 482 -25.36 7.37 -5.45
CA SER A 482 -24.73 8.56 -4.90
C SER A 482 -24.88 9.75 -5.86
N LYS A 483 -25.27 10.91 -5.31
CA LYS A 483 -25.33 12.18 -6.05
C LYS A 483 -24.03 12.97 -5.97
N SER A 484 -23.10 12.54 -5.12
CA SER A 484 -21.80 13.19 -4.89
C SER A 484 -20.65 12.50 -5.63
N GLU A 485 -20.97 11.70 -6.64
CA GLU A 485 -19.95 11.03 -7.45
C GLU A 485 -19.12 12.03 -8.24
N VAL A 486 -17.79 11.92 -8.14
CA VAL A 486 -16.85 12.87 -8.78
C VAL A 486 -17.00 12.89 -10.31
N SER A 487 -17.35 11.77 -10.92
CA SER A 487 -17.56 11.66 -12.37
C SER A 487 -18.96 12.10 -12.83
N GLU A 488 -19.87 12.45 -11.91
CA GLU A 488 -21.30 12.69 -12.18
C GLU A 488 -22.01 11.49 -12.89
N ARG A 489 -21.40 10.32 -12.91
CA ARG A 489 -21.93 9.08 -13.50
C ARG A 489 -22.53 8.20 -12.43
N THR A 490 -23.45 7.36 -12.84
CA THR A 490 -24.10 6.39 -11.97
C THR A 490 -23.75 4.94 -12.31
N ASN A 491 -23.13 4.68 -13.44
CA ASN A 491 -22.79 3.32 -13.87
C ASN A 491 -21.48 3.28 -14.67
N TRP A 492 -20.81 2.14 -14.60
CA TRP A 492 -19.56 1.85 -15.29
C TRP A 492 -19.56 0.41 -15.77
N LEU A 493 -19.05 0.18 -16.97
CA LEU A 493 -18.92 -1.14 -17.57
C LEU A 493 -17.55 -1.31 -18.20
N ILE A 494 -16.83 -2.36 -17.80
CA ILE A 494 -15.53 -2.71 -18.38
C ILE A 494 -15.51 -4.19 -18.76
N GLY A 495 -14.98 -4.48 -19.94
CA GLY A 495 -14.65 -5.82 -20.41
C GLY A 495 -13.13 -6.00 -20.47
N GLU A 496 -12.65 -7.17 -20.09
CA GLU A 496 -11.24 -7.51 -20.14
C GLU A 496 -11.03 -8.92 -20.68
N LEU A 497 -10.00 -9.09 -21.52
CA LEU A 497 -9.51 -10.36 -22.02
C LEU A 497 -8.05 -10.53 -21.63
N GLY A 498 -7.74 -11.59 -20.89
CA GLY A 498 -6.41 -12.03 -20.56
C GLY A 498 -6.03 -13.30 -21.32
N TYR A 499 -4.87 -13.31 -21.97
CA TYR A 499 -4.37 -14.47 -22.69
C TYR A 499 -2.94 -14.79 -22.24
N ARG A 500 -2.72 -16.04 -21.81
CA ARG A 500 -1.39 -16.57 -21.50
C ARG A 500 -0.81 -17.25 -22.72
N LEU A 501 0.20 -16.62 -23.32
CA LEU A 501 0.97 -17.18 -24.41
C LEU A 501 2.18 -17.90 -23.83
N GLU A 502 2.13 -19.23 -23.84
CA GLU A 502 3.09 -20.08 -23.12
C GLU A 502 3.12 -19.72 -21.62
N ASP A 503 4.14 -20.09 -20.88
CA ASP A 503 4.24 -19.76 -19.45
C ASP A 503 4.96 -18.43 -19.19
N SER A 504 5.52 -17.82 -20.24
CA SER A 504 6.39 -16.65 -20.14
C SER A 504 5.70 -15.33 -20.50
N HIS A 505 4.54 -15.33 -21.15
CA HIS A 505 3.89 -14.10 -21.57
C HIS A 505 2.41 -14.06 -21.20
N THR A 506 1.97 -12.95 -20.64
CA THR A 506 0.55 -12.68 -20.40
C THR A 506 0.17 -11.36 -21.09
N ILE A 507 -0.84 -11.41 -21.93
CA ILE A 507 -1.41 -10.26 -22.64
C ILE A 507 -2.78 -9.97 -22.03
N THR A 508 -3.02 -8.74 -21.62
CA THR A 508 -4.32 -8.28 -21.11
C THR A 508 -4.79 -7.10 -21.94
N ILE A 509 -6.02 -7.14 -22.39
CA ILE A 509 -6.67 -6.07 -23.14
C ILE A 509 -7.99 -5.76 -22.44
N SER A 510 -8.19 -4.51 -22.04
CA SER A 510 -9.45 -4.05 -21.46
C SER A 510 -10.01 -2.84 -22.19
N TYR A 511 -11.33 -2.74 -22.24
CA TYR A 511 -12.04 -1.61 -22.83
C TYR A 511 -13.31 -1.32 -22.03
N GLY A 512 -13.55 -0.05 -21.77
CA GLY A 512 -14.76 0.43 -21.10
C GLY A 512 -14.48 1.53 -20.10
N ASP A 513 -15.42 1.70 -19.18
CA ASP A 513 -15.44 2.73 -18.16
C ASP A 513 -15.04 2.16 -16.81
N GLU A 514 -14.07 2.77 -16.15
CA GLU A 514 -13.65 2.42 -14.79
C GLU A 514 -13.99 3.55 -13.82
N ARG A 515 -14.69 3.21 -12.75
CA ARG A 515 -14.93 4.13 -11.63
C ARG A 515 -13.62 4.36 -10.91
N GLY A 516 -13.23 5.63 -10.75
CA GLY A 516 -12.12 5.98 -9.89
C GLY A 516 -12.39 5.66 -8.41
N GLY A 517 -11.53 6.09 -7.56
CA GLY A 517 -11.67 5.92 -6.11
C GLY A 517 -10.35 5.78 -5.40
N GLN A 518 -10.42 5.65 -4.09
CA GLN A 518 -9.24 5.45 -3.27
C GLN A 518 -8.71 4.02 -3.44
N VAL A 519 -7.41 3.90 -3.63
CA VAL A 519 -6.67 2.63 -3.67
C VAL A 519 -5.59 2.70 -2.62
N CYS A 520 -5.56 1.71 -1.72
CA CYS A 520 -4.61 1.65 -0.63
C CYS A 520 -3.80 0.36 -0.69
N SER A 521 -2.54 0.44 -0.26
CA SER A 521 -1.68 -0.71 -0.04
C SER A 521 -0.63 -0.34 1.01
N ASN A 522 -0.43 -1.17 2.01
CA ASN A 522 0.51 -0.94 3.12
C ASN A 522 0.33 0.45 3.79
N GLY A 523 -0.91 0.92 3.92
CA GLY A 523 -1.23 2.22 4.52
C GLY A 523 -0.95 3.44 3.63
N ILE A 524 -0.48 3.27 2.41
CA ILE A 524 -0.35 4.32 1.43
C ILE A 524 -1.60 4.34 0.57
N CYS A 525 -2.34 5.44 0.62
CA CYS A 525 -3.58 5.61 -0.12
C CYS A 525 -3.43 6.66 -1.22
N LYS A 526 -3.98 6.39 -2.40
CA LYS A 526 -4.01 7.29 -3.55
C LYS A 526 -5.39 7.30 -4.18
N TYR A 527 -5.82 8.47 -4.64
CA TYR A 527 -7.06 8.58 -5.39
C TYR A 527 -6.79 8.37 -6.89
N MET A 528 -7.33 7.28 -7.44
CA MET A 528 -7.26 6.96 -8.86
C MET A 528 -8.38 7.66 -9.59
N GLN A 529 -8.03 8.37 -10.67
CA GLN A 529 -9.02 9.08 -11.50
C GLN A 529 -9.86 8.08 -12.31
N PRO A 530 -11.17 8.34 -12.49
CA PRO A 530 -11.98 7.57 -13.44
C PRO A 530 -11.39 7.62 -14.84
N PHE A 531 -11.42 6.49 -15.55
CA PHE A 531 -10.88 6.37 -16.91
C PHE A 531 -11.86 5.64 -17.82
N GLU A 532 -12.05 6.14 -19.03
CA GLU A 532 -12.84 5.53 -20.11
C GLU A 532 -11.94 5.30 -21.31
N GLY A 533 -11.78 4.05 -21.78
CA GLY A 533 -10.99 3.79 -22.98
C GLY A 533 -10.40 2.39 -23.07
N LEU A 534 -9.42 2.25 -23.97
CA LEU A 534 -8.67 1.02 -24.22
C LEU A 534 -7.40 0.99 -23.37
N ARG A 535 -7.15 -0.15 -22.72
CA ARG A 535 -5.86 -0.47 -22.08
C ARG A 535 -5.32 -1.78 -22.62
N VAL A 536 -4.01 -1.84 -22.78
CA VAL A 536 -3.27 -3.05 -23.15
C VAL A 536 -2.09 -3.20 -22.20
N ALA A 537 -1.92 -4.38 -21.64
CA ALA A 537 -0.75 -4.73 -20.85
C ALA A 537 -0.14 -6.03 -21.36
N ILE A 538 1.19 -6.11 -21.38
CA ILE A 538 1.94 -7.32 -21.72
C ILE A 538 3.00 -7.51 -20.64
N LEU A 539 2.89 -8.62 -19.91
CA LEU A 539 3.90 -9.07 -18.97
C LEU A 539 4.69 -10.22 -19.59
N SER A 540 6.01 -10.08 -19.64
CA SER A 540 6.93 -11.11 -20.16
C SER A 540 7.97 -11.45 -19.10
N GLN A 541 8.24 -12.75 -18.89
CA GLN A 541 9.26 -13.27 -17.97
C GLN A 541 10.13 -14.28 -18.71
N LEU A 542 11.45 -14.03 -18.81
CA LEU A 542 12.42 -14.79 -19.57
C LEU A 542 13.61 -15.19 -18.69
#